data_6f1aba8b32dd6c887ab87bc975209a2f
#
_entry.id   6f1aba8b32dd6c887ab87bc975209a2f
#
_cell.length_a   1.000
_cell.length_b   1.000
_cell.length_c   1.000
_cell.angle_alpha   90.00
_cell.angle_beta   90.00
_cell.angle_gamma   90.00
#
_symmetry.space_group_name_H-M   'P 1'
#
loop_
_entity.id
_entity.type
_entity.pdbx_description
1 polymer ?
#
loop_
_entity_poly.entity_id
_entity_poly.type
_entity_poly.pdbx_seq_one_letter_code
_entity_poly.pdbx_strand_id
1 'polypeptide(L)'
;MNDNIGFNPRGARNSDAMSEYVLDDLRNSSIKAIRVLTKSHTLIPIKNANVSVGEAGLTVRNIDLVLAVKGEPNSPFSVQLSVEHKTIMTAHGKARKNRYGDIIAYCGHMHNHRRDCVVGATVVINTSEAYENPDSFAKGLKRPKFKMDKVVADTIKVFENIPLRDIPSDAVELPEALAVIVVNYDGVNPPTLVPDIPDPLSPSHYDNVIKRLVEKYENRFCQ
;
A
#
# COMPACT_ATOMS: atom_id res chain seq x y z
N MET A 1 19.63 26.88 -1.13
CA MET A 1 19.98 25.58 -1.75
C MET A 1 18.68 24.96 -2.22
N ASN A 2 18.47 24.90 -3.53
CA ASN A 2 17.25 24.37 -4.12
C ASN A 2 17.34 22.85 -4.15
N ASP A 3 16.76 22.19 -3.16
CA ASP A 3 16.58 20.74 -3.18
C ASP A 3 15.35 20.37 -4.03
N ASN A 4 15.45 20.66 -5.34
CA ASN A 4 14.58 20.00 -6.33
C ASN A 4 14.97 18.52 -6.44
N ILE A 5 14.72 17.79 -5.38
CA ILE A 5 14.81 16.33 -5.41
C ILE A 5 13.52 15.87 -6.07
N GLY A 6 13.60 15.62 -7.39
CA GLY A 6 12.46 15.15 -8.17
C GLY A 6 11.79 13.97 -7.51
N PHE A 7 10.46 14.02 -7.45
CA PHE A 7 9.63 12.89 -7.03
C PHE A 7 9.98 11.67 -7.88
N ASN A 8 10.59 10.64 -7.26
CA ASN A 8 10.85 9.37 -7.91
C ASN A 8 9.81 8.34 -7.45
N PRO A 9 8.77 8.07 -8.24
CA PRO A 9 7.68 7.19 -7.85
C PRO A 9 8.10 5.72 -7.62
N ARG A 10 9.33 5.36 -7.93
CA ARG A 10 9.93 4.05 -7.65
C ARG A 10 10.94 4.08 -6.52
N GLY A 11 11.22 5.24 -5.95
CA GLY A 11 12.18 5.40 -4.88
C GLY A 11 11.57 5.08 -3.51
N ALA A 12 12.39 4.57 -2.59
CA ALA A 12 12.00 4.30 -1.19
C ALA A 12 11.35 5.54 -0.51
N ARG A 13 11.75 6.75 -0.90
CA ARG A 13 11.18 8.00 -0.35
C ARG A 13 9.66 8.14 -0.55
N ASN A 14 9.09 7.56 -1.61
CA ASN A 14 7.65 7.64 -1.84
C ASN A 14 6.89 6.62 -1.00
N SER A 15 7.40 5.42 -0.86
CA SER A 15 6.82 4.46 0.06
C SER A 15 6.95 4.95 1.50
N ASP A 16 8.05 5.62 1.86
CA ASP A 16 8.23 6.25 3.17
C ASP A 16 7.20 7.35 3.43
N ALA A 17 6.97 8.24 2.45
CA ALA A 17 5.96 9.29 2.56
C ALA A 17 4.54 8.70 2.68
N MET A 18 4.21 7.70 1.86
CA MET A 18 2.92 7.01 1.96
C MET A 18 2.76 6.31 3.30
N SER A 19 3.82 5.69 3.82
CA SER A 19 3.81 5.05 5.13
C SER A 19 3.57 6.04 6.26
N GLU A 20 4.14 7.26 6.18
CA GLU A 20 3.86 8.32 7.16
C GLU A 20 2.40 8.78 7.09
N TYR A 21 1.84 9.04 5.90
CA TYR A 21 0.44 9.42 5.77
C TYR A 21 -0.49 8.35 6.34
N VAL A 22 -0.30 7.08 5.95
CA VAL A 22 -1.10 5.98 6.49
C VAL A 22 -0.97 5.87 8.00
N LEU A 23 0.25 6.00 8.54
CA LEU A 23 0.49 5.93 9.99
C LEU A 23 -0.18 7.09 10.74
N ASP A 24 -0.11 8.30 10.20
CA ASP A 24 -0.74 9.47 10.80
C ASP A 24 -2.27 9.36 10.76
N ASP A 25 -2.83 8.88 9.66
CA ASP A 25 -4.28 8.66 9.55
C ASP A 25 -4.76 7.52 10.46
N LEU A 26 -3.99 6.44 10.60
CA LEU A 26 -4.25 5.39 11.58
C LEU A 26 -4.22 5.93 13.02
N ARG A 27 -3.29 6.82 13.35
CA ARG A 27 -3.18 7.45 14.68
C ARG A 27 -4.28 8.47 14.95
N ASN A 28 -4.73 9.20 13.93
CA ASN A 28 -5.75 10.23 14.02
C ASN A 28 -7.16 9.68 13.88
N SER A 29 -7.33 8.50 13.28
CA SER A 29 -8.59 7.79 13.28
C SER A 29 -8.99 7.46 14.75
N SER A 30 -10.24 7.15 14.98
CA SER A 30 -10.83 6.94 16.32
C SER A 30 -10.17 5.84 17.16
N ILE A 31 -9.12 5.20 16.68
CA ILE A 31 -8.42 4.14 17.41
C ILE A 31 -7.61 4.72 18.56
N LYS A 32 -8.26 4.79 19.72
CA LYS A 32 -7.55 5.00 20.99
C LYS A 32 -6.44 3.96 21.19
N ALA A 33 -6.65 2.73 20.74
CA ALA A 33 -5.73 1.61 20.95
C ALA A 33 -4.40 1.80 20.20
N ILE A 34 -4.38 2.08 18.91
CA ILE A 34 -3.10 2.32 18.19
C ILE A 34 -2.37 3.51 18.81
N ARG A 35 -3.09 4.59 19.17
CA ARG A 35 -2.50 5.75 19.81
C ARG A 35 -1.90 5.43 21.18
N VAL A 36 -2.62 4.69 22.01
CA VAL A 36 -2.15 4.31 23.35
C VAL A 36 -1.00 3.33 23.25
N LEU A 37 -1.12 2.29 22.44
CA LEU A 37 -0.10 1.26 22.29
C LEU A 37 1.21 1.79 21.67
N THR A 38 1.12 2.70 20.71
CA THR A 38 2.31 3.36 20.13
C THR A 38 2.95 4.34 21.11
N LYS A 39 2.17 5.05 21.93
CA LYS A 39 2.70 5.94 22.99
C LYS A 39 3.34 5.17 24.13
N SER A 40 2.80 4.01 24.50
CA SER A 40 3.39 3.14 25.53
C SER A 40 4.60 2.35 25.02
N HIS A 41 4.98 2.51 23.77
CA HIS A 41 6.02 1.73 23.09
C HIS A 41 5.77 0.22 23.09
N THR A 42 4.53 -0.22 23.27
CA THR A 42 4.14 -1.63 23.18
C THR A 42 3.98 -2.06 21.72
N LEU A 43 3.47 -1.14 20.89
CA LEU A 43 3.36 -1.29 19.45
C LEU A 43 4.32 -0.31 18.77
N ILE A 44 5.22 -0.83 17.95
CA ILE A 44 6.26 -0.06 17.28
C ILE A 44 5.94 0.04 15.79
N PRO A 45 5.76 1.25 15.24
CA PRO A 45 5.68 1.44 13.80
C PRO A 45 7.09 1.41 13.19
N ILE A 46 7.26 0.61 12.14
CA ILE A 46 8.53 0.45 11.42
C ILE A 46 8.25 0.61 9.93
N LYS A 47 8.97 1.52 9.29
CA LYS A 47 8.97 1.68 7.83
C LYS A 47 10.09 0.85 7.22
N ASN A 48 9.86 0.34 6.01
CA ASN A 48 10.82 -0.50 5.28
C ASN A 48 11.34 -1.68 6.14
N ALA A 49 10.41 -2.34 6.84
CA ALA A 49 10.73 -3.45 7.73
C ALA A 49 11.16 -4.68 6.94
N ASN A 50 12.32 -5.23 7.28
CA ASN A 50 12.73 -6.53 6.78
C ASN A 50 12.12 -7.63 7.65
N VAL A 51 11.08 -8.28 7.16
CA VAL A 51 10.37 -9.34 7.87
C VAL A 51 10.73 -10.69 7.25
N SER A 52 11.17 -11.63 8.09
CA SER A 52 11.46 -13.00 7.66
C SER A 52 10.15 -13.73 7.39
N VAL A 53 9.90 -14.08 6.13
CA VAL A 53 8.70 -14.78 5.66
C VAL A 53 9.12 -16.06 4.93
N GLY A 54 8.17 -16.97 4.70
CA GLY A 54 8.47 -18.25 4.04
C GLY A 54 8.78 -19.36 5.03
N GLU A 55 8.94 -20.57 4.53
CA GLU A 55 9.27 -21.72 5.36
C GLU A 55 10.60 -21.51 6.09
N ALA A 56 10.60 -21.74 7.39
CA ALA A 56 11.77 -21.57 8.27
C ALA A 56 12.45 -20.19 8.22
N GLY A 57 11.76 -19.12 7.79
CA GLY A 57 12.32 -17.78 7.73
C GLY A 57 13.40 -17.60 6.63
N LEU A 58 13.45 -18.47 5.65
CA LEU A 58 14.45 -18.44 4.59
C LEU A 58 14.31 -17.27 3.61
N THR A 59 13.13 -16.65 3.55
CA THR A 59 12.87 -15.51 2.68
C THR A 59 12.66 -14.25 3.51
N VAL A 60 13.41 -13.20 3.23
CA VAL A 60 13.20 -11.88 3.82
C VAL A 60 12.41 -11.02 2.85
N ARG A 61 11.32 -10.44 3.32
CA ARG A 61 10.53 -9.47 2.56
C ARG A 61 10.66 -8.09 3.20
N ASN A 62 10.97 -7.11 2.37
CA ASN A 62 10.88 -5.72 2.78
C ASN A 62 9.42 -5.26 2.68
N ILE A 63 8.87 -4.73 3.76
CA ILE A 63 7.48 -4.27 3.88
C ILE A 63 7.50 -2.78 4.19
N ASP A 64 6.71 -2.01 3.46
CA ASP A 64 6.76 -0.56 3.52
C ASP A 64 6.37 0.00 4.90
N LEU A 65 5.32 -0.54 5.54
CA LEU A 65 4.90 -0.18 6.89
C LEU A 65 4.45 -1.41 7.68
N VAL A 66 4.96 -1.56 8.89
CA VAL A 66 4.46 -2.54 9.87
C VAL A 66 4.20 -1.88 11.22
N LEU A 67 3.18 -2.36 11.92
CA LEU A 67 2.98 -2.16 13.35
C LEU A 67 3.27 -3.49 14.04
N ALA A 68 4.37 -3.54 14.80
CA ALA A 68 4.87 -4.76 15.43
C ALA A 68 4.91 -4.62 16.95
N VAL A 69 4.69 -5.72 17.66
CA VAL A 69 4.88 -5.79 19.11
C VAL A 69 6.36 -5.66 19.43
N LYS A 70 6.68 -4.91 20.47
CA LYS A 70 8.04 -4.73 20.96
C LYS A 70 8.67 -6.09 21.32
N GLY A 71 9.92 -6.27 20.91
CA GLY A 71 10.72 -7.46 21.21
C GLY A 71 11.36 -8.04 19.95
N GLU A 72 10.57 -8.47 18.99
CA GLU A 72 11.04 -9.09 17.76
C GLU A 72 10.38 -8.45 16.52
N PRO A 73 10.64 -7.15 16.25
CA PRO A 73 9.90 -6.40 15.24
C PRO A 73 10.08 -6.97 13.81
N ASN A 74 11.14 -7.71 13.54
CA ASN A 74 11.41 -8.33 12.24
C ASN A 74 10.83 -9.74 12.11
N SER A 75 10.22 -10.26 13.18
CA SER A 75 9.51 -11.53 13.14
C SER A 75 8.10 -11.32 12.59
N PRO A 76 7.63 -12.13 11.61
CA PRO A 76 6.26 -12.03 11.11
C PRO A 76 5.23 -12.28 12.21
N PHE A 77 5.57 -13.04 13.25
CA PHE A 77 4.69 -13.30 14.39
C PHE A 77 4.47 -12.09 15.30
N SER A 78 5.35 -11.08 15.26
CA SER A 78 5.19 -9.85 16.02
C SER A 78 4.36 -8.79 15.29
N VAL A 79 4.18 -8.92 13.96
CA VAL A 79 3.46 -7.95 13.14
C VAL A 79 1.96 -8.11 13.36
N GLN A 80 1.30 -7.06 13.81
CA GLN A 80 -0.16 -7.01 13.99
C GLN A 80 -0.87 -6.36 12.82
N LEU A 81 -0.26 -5.33 12.22
CA LEU A 81 -0.75 -4.68 11.01
C LEU A 81 0.41 -4.43 10.05
N SER A 82 0.18 -4.61 8.77
CA SER A 82 1.15 -4.29 7.73
C SER A 82 0.49 -3.66 6.52
N VAL A 83 1.19 -2.75 5.85
CA VAL A 83 0.71 -2.10 4.62
C VAL A 83 1.84 -2.07 3.60
N GLU A 84 1.51 -2.47 2.37
CA GLU A 84 2.40 -2.45 1.22
C GLU A 84 1.95 -1.39 0.23
N HIS A 85 2.88 -0.61 -0.30
CA HIS A 85 2.60 0.45 -1.27
C HIS A 85 3.06 0.07 -2.67
N LYS A 86 2.18 0.21 -3.66
CA LYS A 86 2.48 -0.07 -5.07
C LYS A 86 2.15 1.13 -5.94
N THR A 87 2.91 1.31 -7.01
CA THR A 87 2.70 2.40 -7.96
C THR A 87 2.53 1.89 -9.39
N ILE A 88 1.64 2.55 -10.14
CA ILE A 88 1.40 2.34 -11.56
C ILE A 88 1.53 3.69 -12.25
N MET A 89 2.74 4.01 -12.68
CA MET A 89 3.04 5.33 -13.27
C MET A 89 2.92 5.33 -14.79
N THR A 90 3.28 4.21 -15.43
CA THR A 90 3.22 4.00 -16.89
C THR A 90 2.93 2.53 -17.18
N ALA A 91 2.72 2.20 -18.47
CA ALA A 91 2.49 0.84 -18.92
C ALA A 91 1.38 0.11 -18.13
N HIS A 92 0.28 0.83 -17.85
CA HIS A 92 -0.80 0.40 -16.94
C HIS A 92 -1.28 -1.03 -17.21
N GLY A 93 -1.43 -1.43 -18.48
CA GLY A 93 -1.89 -2.77 -18.83
C GLY A 93 -1.00 -3.90 -18.32
N LYS A 94 0.33 -3.72 -18.36
CA LYS A 94 1.31 -4.68 -17.83
C LYS A 94 1.49 -4.49 -16.33
N ALA A 95 1.62 -3.23 -15.89
CA ALA A 95 1.90 -2.90 -14.50
C ALA A 95 0.79 -3.37 -13.55
N ARG A 96 -0.50 -3.20 -13.91
CA ARG A 96 -1.62 -3.64 -13.07
C ARG A 96 -1.61 -5.15 -12.80
N LYS A 97 -1.25 -5.97 -13.80
CA LYS A 97 -1.13 -7.43 -13.63
C LYS A 97 -0.01 -7.80 -12.66
N ASN A 98 1.14 -7.13 -12.80
CA ASN A 98 2.27 -7.38 -11.90
C ASN A 98 1.93 -6.94 -10.46
N ARG A 99 1.33 -5.75 -10.29
CA ARG A 99 0.94 -5.25 -8.95
C ARG A 99 -0.15 -6.08 -8.31
N TYR A 100 -1.09 -6.58 -9.09
CA TYR A 100 -2.06 -7.57 -8.60
C TYR A 100 -1.34 -8.79 -8.00
N GLY A 101 -0.44 -9.43 -8.78
CA GLY A 101 0.33 -10.59 -8.31
C GLY A 101 1.20 -10.28 -7.08
N ASP A 102 1.84 -9.11 -7.05
CA ASP A 102 2.66 -8.66 -5.92
C ASP A 102 1.83 -8.55 -4.62
N ILE A 103 0.59 -8.00 -4.70
CA ILE A 103 -0.30 -7.85 -3.54
C ILE A 103 -0.78 -9.20 -3.06
N ILE A 104 -1.24 -10.08 -3.94
CA ILE A 104 -1.70 -11.42 -3.60
C ILE A 104 -0.57 -12.23 -2.91
N ALA A 105 0.63 -12.20 -3.49
CA ALA A 105 1.79 -12.87 -2.89
C ALA A 105 2.18 -12.27 -1.53
N TYR A 106 2.10 -10.95 -1.39
CA TYR A 106 2.37 -10.27 -0.13
C TYR A 106 1.39 -10.70 0.97
N CYS A 107 0.08 -10.67 0.68
CA CYS A 107 -0.94 -11.09 1.62
C CYS A 107 -0.72 -12.55 2.05
N GLY A 108 -0.50 -13.45 1.09
CA GLY A 108 -0.22 -14.87 1.38
C GLY A 108 1.01 -15.05 2.27
N HIS A 109 2.08 -14.31 2.04
CA HIS A 109 3.27 -14.37 2.90
C HIS A 109 2.97 -13.94 4.33
N MET A 110 2.26 -12.84 4.52
CA MET A 110 1.96 -12.33 5.86
C MET A 110 1.00 -13.24 6.63
N HIS A 111 -0.10 -13.66 6.00
CA HIS A 111 -1.12 -14.47 6.65
C HIS A 111 -0.72 -15.94 6.88
N ASN A 112 0.19 -16.47 6.07
CA ASN A 112 0.71 -17.83 6.32
C ASN A 112 1.53 -17.91 7.62
N HIS A 113 2.18 -16.81 8.01
CA HIS A 113 2.96 -16.76 9.25
C HIS A 113 2.15 -16.26 10.44
N ARG A 114 1.23 -15.33 10.18
CA ARG A 114 0.34 -14.79 11.22
C ARG A 114 -1.04 -14.56 10.66
N ARG A 115 -1.92 -15.52 10.88
CA ARG A 115 -3.29 -15.52 10.35
C ARG A 115 -4.15 -14.34 10.81
N ASP A 116 -3.92 -13.83 11.99
CA ASP A 116 -4.64 -12.70 12.59
C ASP A 116 -4.01 -11.32 12.22
N CYS A 117 -2.88 -11.29 11.53
CA CYS A 117 -2.32 -10.04 11.03
C CYS A 117 -3.35 -9.29 10.16
N VAL A 118 -3.46 -7.97 10.34
CA VAL A 118 -4.26 -7.10 9.47
C VAL A 118 -3.37 -6.65 8.33
N VAL A 119 -3.70 -7.03 7.10
CA VAL A 119 -2.88 -6.75 5.92
C VAL A 119 -3.59 -5.79 4.99
N GLY A 120 -2.99 -4.62 4.80
CA GLY A 120 -3.45 -3.61 3.86
C GLY A 120 -2.53 -3.43 2.67
N ALA A 121 -3.05 -2.83 1.61
CA ALA A 121 -2.24 -2.38 0.49
C ALA A 121 -2.76 -1.05 -0.07
N THR A 122 -1.87 -0.28 -0.69
CA THR A 122 -2.26 0.90 -1.48
C THR A 122 -1.70 0.79 -2.89
N VAL A 123 -2.46 1.22 -3.88
CA VAL A 123 -2.04 1.29 -5.29
C VAL A 123 -2.21 2.71 -5.79
N VAL A 124 -1.11 3.40 -6.02
CA VAL A 124 -1.11 4.75 -6.61
C VAL A 124 -1.09 4.64 -8.14
N ILE A 125 -2.06 5.26 -8.80
CA ILE A 125 -2.24 5.23 -10.26
C ILE A 125 -2.04 6.64 -10.81
N ASN A 126 -1.11 6.81 -11.74
CA ASN A 126 -0.90 8.09 -12.40
C ASN A 126 -1.77 8.23 -13.64
N THR A 127 -2.48 9.37 -13.75
CA THR A 127 -3.33 9.70 -14.89
C THR A 127 -2.63 10.58 -15.94
N SER A 128 -1.49 11.16 -15.62
CA SER A 128 -0.82 12.13 -16.51
C SER A 128 -0.34 11.48 -17.80
N GLU A 129 -0.71 12.08 -18.91
CA GLU A 129 -0.16 11.73 -20.23
C GLU A 129 1.24 12.30 -20.43
N ALA A 130 1.62 13.32 -19.67
CA ALA A 130 2.91 13.99 -19.78
C ALA A 130 4.05 13.23 -19.07
N TYR A 131 3.73 12.34 -18.13
CA TYR A 131 4.76 11.61 -17.41
C TYR A 131 5.52 10.63 -18.31
N GLU A 132 6.82 10.79 -18.41
CA GLU A 132 7.71 9.88 -19.12
C GLU A 132 8.56 9.07 -18.12
N ASN A 133 8.63 7.76 -18.33
CA ASN A 133 9.52 6.93 -17.54
C ASN A 133 10.98 7.25 -17.91
N PRO A 134 11.83 7.67 -16.95
CA PRO A 134 13.23 8.04 -17.22
C PRO A 134 14.01 6.95 -17.97
N ASP A 135 13.80 5.68 -17.63
CA ASP A 135 14.48 4.54 -18.29
C ASP A 135 14.04 4.37 -19.76
N SER A 136 12.76 4.64 -20.04
CA SER A 136 12.22 4.56 -21.40
C SER A 136 12.66 5.74 -22.24
N PHE A 137 12.67 6.94 -21.65
CA PHE A 137 13.16 8.16 -22.26
C PHE A 137 14.64 8.05 -22.62
N ALA A 138 15.48 7.58 -21.69
CA ALA A 138 16.91 7.36 -21.95
C ALA A 138 17.20 6.36 -23.07
N LYS A 139 16.26 5.44 -23.34
CA LYS A 139 16.33 4.46 -24.44
C LYS A 139 15.66 4.95 -25.73
N GLY A 140 15.18 6.18 -25.78
CA GLY A 140 14.49 6.75 -26.95
C GLY A 140 13.16 6.08 -27.28
N LEU A 141 12.55 5.36 -26.33
CA LEU A 141 11.29 4.65 -26.53
C LEU A 141 10.13 5.65 -26.46
N LYS A 142 9.36 5.75 -27.55
CA LYS A 142 8.15 6.58 -27.57
C LYS A 142 7.07 5.97 -26.69
N ARG A 143 6.41 6.85 -25.93
CA ARG A 143 5.25 6.45 -25.12
C ARG A 143 4.09 6.07 -26.04
N PRO A 144 3.44 4.92 -25.84
CA PRO A 144 2.19 4.62 -26.51
C PRO A 144 1.10 5.65 -26.13
N LYS A 145 0.33 6.11 -27.10
CA LYS A 145 -0.85 6.95 -26.83
C LYS A 145 -1.98 6.07 -26.31
N PHE A 146 -2.47 6.34 -25.12
CA PHE A 146 -3.62 5.66 -24.53
C PHE A 146 -4.76 6.64 -24.30
N LYS A 147 -5.99 6.13 -24.28
CA LYS A 147 -7.13 6.84 -23.68
C LYS A 147 -6.99 6.69 -22.16
N MET A 148 -6.37 7.66 -21.51
CA MET A 148 -5.98 7.56 -20.09
C MET A 148 -7.20 7.29 -19.19
N ASP A 149 -8.33 7.96 -19.41
CA ASP A 149 -9.54 7.73 -18.61
C ASP A 149 -9.96 6.25 -18.62
N LYS A 150 -9.99 5.62 -19.80
CA LYS A 150 -10.29 4.20 -19.90
C LYS A 150 -9.25 3.33 -19.21
N VAL A 151 -7.98 3.63 -19.41
CA VAL A 151 -6.89 2.85 -18.83
C VAL A 151 -6.90 2.93 -17.30
N VAL A 152 -7.18 4.11 -16.75
CA VAL A 152 -7.34 4.33 -15.31
C VAL A 152 -8.55 3.56 -14.79
N ALA A 153 -9.72 3.72 -15.41
CA ALA A 153 -10.93 3.00 -15.03
C ALA A 153 -10.74 1.47 -15.05
N ASP A 154 -10.15 0.94 -16.13
CA ASP A 154 -9.83 -0.49 -16.23
C ASP A 154 -8.84 -0.94 -15.15
N THR A 155 -7.93 -0.07 -14.72
CA THR A 155 -6.93 -0.38 -13.70
C THR A 155 -7.57 -0.39 -12.31
N ILE A 156 -8.40 0.59 -12.00
CA ILE A 156 -9.18 0.66 -10.75
C ILE A 156 -10.01 -0.61 -10.61
N LYS A 157 -10.77 -0.96 -11.66
CA LYS A 157 -11.62 -2.15 -11.66
C LYS A 157 -10.88 -3.45 -11.35
N VAL A 158 -9.61 -3.57 -11.77
CA VAL A 158 -8.80 -4.77 -11.44
C VAL A 158 -8.60 -4.90 -9.93
N PHE A 159 -8.32 -3.79 -9.23
CA PHE A 159 -8.07 -3.81 -7.80
C PHE A 159 -9.36 -3.86 -6.98
N GLU A 160 -10.42 -3.19 -7.41
CA GLU A 160 -11.73 -3.26 -6.76
C GLU A 160 -12.36 -4.67 -6.83
N ASN A 161 -11.97 -5.48 -7.81
CA ASN A 161 -12.42 -6.87 -7.93
C ASN A 161 -11.61 -7.86 -7.07
N ILE A 162 -10.58 -7.41 -6.35
CA ILE A 162 -9.92 -8.25 -5.36
C ILE A 162 -10.85 -8.40 -4.16
N PRO A 163 -11.31 -9.62 -3.84
CA PRO A 163 -12.11 -9.83 -2.64
C PRO A 163 -11.34 -9.40 -1.40
N LEU A 164 -12.04 -8.87 -0.40
CA LEU A 164 -11.44 -8.47 0.85
C LEU A 164 -11.65 -9.57 1.90
N ARG A 165 -10.64 -9.78 2.73
CA ARG A 165 -10.64 -10.71 3.84
C ARG A 165 -11.36 -10.11 5.05
N ASP A 166 -12.30 -10.84 5.62
CA ASP A 166 -13.07 -10.39 6.77
C ASP A 166 -12.59 -11.02 8.08
N ILE A 167 -12.36 -12.32 8.07
CA ILE A 167 -11.97 -13.09 9.26
C ILE A 167 -10.67 -13.87 9.01
N PRO A 168 -9.94 -14.26 10.07
CA PRO A 168 -8.67 -14.99 9.93
C PRO A 168 -8.76 -16.35 9.22
N SER A 169 -9.93 -16.94 9.10
CA SER A 169 -10.16 -18.20 8.37
C SER A 169 -10.33 -18.03 6.86
N ASP A 170 -10.57 -16.81 6.38
CA ASP A 170 -10.67 -16.55 4.94
C ASP A 170 -9.34 -16.80 4.23
N ALA A 171 -9.36 -16.79 2.89
CA ALA A 171 -8.19 -17.05 2.06
C ALA A 171 -7.01 -16.13 2.43
N VAL A 172 -5.83 -16.71 2.56
CA VAL A 172 -4.62 -16.01 3.03
C VAL A 172 -4.08 -15.00 2.01
N GLU A 173 -4.42 -15.18 0.75
CA GLU A 173 -3.98 -14.31 -0.35
C GLU A 173 -4.75 -12.99 -0.43
N LEU A 174 -5.82 -12.83 0.36
CA LEU A 174 -6.69 -11.65 0.32
C LEU A 174 -6.23 -10.59 1.32
N PRO A 175 -6.22 -9.28 0.93
CA PRO A 175 -6.01 -8.19 1.86
C PRO A 175 -7.27 -7.93 2.70
N GLU A 176 -7.11 -7.44 3.93
CA GLU A 176 -8.23 -6.89 4.70
C GLU A 176 -8.72 -5.57 4.12
N ALA A 177 -7.82 -4.78 3.54
CA ALA A 177 -8.15 -3.50 2.94
C ALA A 177 -7.21 -3.16 1.78
N LEU A 178 -7.75 -2.57 0.71
CA LEU A 178 -6.99 -2.18 -0.47
C LEU A 178 -7.42 -0.81 -0.96
N ALA A 179 -6.52 0.17 -0.87
CA ALA A 179 -6.75 1.52 -1.38
C ALA A 179 -6.26 1.68 -2.83
N VAL A 180 -7.08 2.34 -3.63
CA VAL A 180 -6.68 2.89 -4.92
C VAL A 180 -6.59 4.40 -4.78
N ILE A 181 -5.43 4.97 -5.12
CA ILE A 181 -5.17 6.41 -5.03
C ILE A 181 -4.81 6.89 -6.43
N VAL A 182 -5.57 7.85 -6.93
CA VAL A 182 -5.37 8.38 -8.28
C VAL A 182 -4.68 9.73 -8.20
N VAL A 183 -3.59 9.89 -8.94
CA VAL A 183 -2.80 11.13 -8.97
C VAL A 183 -2.57 11.59 -10.40
N ASN A 184 -2.39 12.88 -10.58
CA ASN A 184 -1.86 13.46 -11.79
C ASN A 184 -0.43 13.94 -11.52
N TYR A 185 0.55 13.30 -12.17
CA TYR A 185 1.97 13.60 -12.02
C TYR A 185 2.68 13.62 -13.38
N ASP A 186 3.23 14.75 -13.75
CA ASP A 186 3.90 14.96 -15.04
C ASP A 186 5.40 14.61 -15.05
N GLY A 187 5.95 14.30 -13.89
CA GLY A 187 7.39 13.99 -13.74
C GLY A 187 8.23 15.18 -13.30
N VAL A 188 7.65 16.38 -13.21
CA VAL A 188 8.35 17.64 -12.88
C VAL A 188 7.75 18.31 -11.66
N ASN A 189 6.43 18.52 -11.67
CA ASN A 189 5.71 19.18 -10.61
C ASN A 189 5.29 18.17 -9.52
N PRO A 190 5.01 18.61 -8.28
CA PRO A 190 4.45 17.72 -7.26
C PRO A 190 3.17 17.03 -7.77
N PRO A 191 2.95 15.74 -7.43
CA PRO A 191 1.74 15.05 -7.82
C PRO A 191 0.50 15.68 -7.19
N THR A 192 -0.57 15.80 -7.98
CA THR A 192 -1.87 16.29 -7.53
C THR A 192 -2.81 15.11 -7.34
N LEU A 193 -3.46 15.03 -6.19
CA LEU A 193 -4.48 14.01 -5.91
C LEU A 193 -5.72 14.27 -6.77
N VAL A 194 -6.34 13.19 -7.26
CA VAL A 194 -7.68 13.18 -7.88
C VAL A 194 -8.65 12.58 -6.86
N PRO A 195 -9.30 13.40 -6.02
CA PRO A 195 -9.96 12.93 -4.81
C PRO A 195 -11.24 12.15 -5.06
N ASP A 196 -11.90 12.38 -6.19
CA ASP A 196 -13.20 11.78 -6.52
C ASP A 196 -13.06 10.44 -7.27
N ILE A 197 -11.84 9.93 -7.39
CA ILE A 197 -11.55 8.66 -8.08
C ILE A 197 -10.61 7.81 -7.21
N PRO A 198 -11.01 6.62 -6.77
CA PRO A 198 -12.34 5.98 -6.93
C PRO A 198 -13.46 6.76 -6.23
N ASP A 199 -14.72 6.40 -6.54
CA ASP A 199 -15.89 7.00 -5.88
C ASP A 199 -15.68 7.03 -4.34
N PRO A 200 -15.96 8.15 -3.67
CA PRO A 200 -15.82 8.26 -2.21
C PRO A 200 -16.61 7.21 -1.41
N LEU A 201 -17.64 6.61 -2.00
CA LEU A 201 -18.38 5.49 -1.40
C LEU A 201 -17.77 4.12 -1.69
N SER A 202 -16.78 4.03 -2.59
CA SER A 202 -16.12 2.76 -2.91
C SER A 202 -15.36 2.22 -1.70
N PRO A 203 -15.38 0.90 -1.45
CA PRO A 203 -14.52 0.27 -0.45
C PRO A 203 -13.02 0.49 -0.69
N SER A 204 -12.63 0.80 -1.93
CA SER A 204 -11.24 1.08 -2.31
C SER A 204 -10.86 2.56 -2.19
N HIS A 205 -11.80 3.46 -1.83
CA HIS A 205 -11.47 4.83 -1.50
C HIS A 205 -10.60 4.89 -0.24
N TYR A 206 -9.56 5.71 -0.26
CA TYR A 206 -8.53 5.74 0.79
C TYR A 206 -9.11 5.86 2.21
N ASP A 207 -10.05 6.79 2.43
CA ASP A 207 -10.65 7.01 3.75
C ASP A 207 -11.42 5.78 4.27
N ASN A 208 -12.10 5.05 3.37
CA ASN A 208 -12.82 3.83 3.72
C ASN A 208 -11.85 2.69 4.03
N VAL A 209 -10.70 2.66 3.35
CA VAL A 209 -9.63 1.68 3.62
C VAL A 209 -9.01 1.92 4.98
N ILE A 210 -8.71 3.18 5.36
CA ILE A 210 -8.20 3.50 6.70
C ILE A 210 -9.20 3.07 7.77
N LYS A 211 -10.50 3.41 7.62
CA LYS A 211 -11.56 2.97 8.55
C LYS A 211 -11.61 1.46 8.70
N ARG A 212 -11.51 0.72 7.57
CA ARG A 212 -11.55 -0.73 7.58
C ARG A 212 -10.30 -1.35 8.24
N LEU A 213 -9.10 -0.82 7.99
CA LEU A 213 -7.88 -1.27 8.67
C LEU A 213 -8.02 -1.12 10.19
N VAL A 214 -8.56 0.02 10.61
CA VAL A 214 -8.86 0.34 12.00
C VAL A 214 -9.81 -0.68 12.62
N GLU A 215 -10.95 -0.89 11.99
CA GLU A 215 -11.98 -1.82 12.46
C GLU A 215 -11.43 -3.25 12.58
N LYS A 216 -10.70 -3.72 11.58
CA LYS A 216 -10.10 -5.05 11.61
C LYS A 216 -9.05 -5.20 12.70
N TYR A 217 -8.26 -4.14 12.93
CA TYR A 217 -7.27 -4.11 14.00
C TYR A 217 -7.94 -4.16 15.40
N GLU A 218 -8.94 -3.28 15.63
CA GLU A 218 -9.67 -3.25 16.90
C GLU A 218 -10.32 -4.60 17.22
N ASN A 219 -10.99 -5.19 16.23
CA ASN A 219 -11.67 -6.47 16.38
C ASN A 219 -10.72 -7.64 16.69
N ARG A 220 -9.44 -7.56 16.30
CA ARG A 220 -8.47 -8.65 16.51
C ARG A 220 -7.57 -8.46 17.71
N PHE A 221 -7.22 -7.21 18.04
CA PHE A 221 -6.16 -6.92 19.00
C PHE A 221 -6.57 -6.03 20.18
N CYS A 222 -7.82 -5.56 20.23
CA CYS A 222 -8.28 -4.63 21.25
C CYS A 222 -9.51 -5.14 22.05
N GLN A 223 -9.78 -6.43 22.00
CA GLN A 223 -10.86 -7.07 22.79
C GLN A 223 -10.46 -7.22 24.25
#